data_65a1efee90d331cd3fd9686ea15d8608
#
_entry.id   65a1efee90d331cd3fd9686ea15d8608
#
_cell.length_a   1.000
_cell.length_b   1.000
_cell.length_c   1.000
_cell.angle_alpha   90.00
_cell.angle_beta   90.00
_cell.angle_gamma   90.00
#
_symmetry.space_group_name_H-M   'P 1'
#
loop_
_entity.id
_entity.type
_entity.pdbx_description
1 polymer ?
#
loop_
_entity_poly.entity_id
_entity_poly.type
_entity_poly.pdbx_seq_one_letter_code
_entity_poly.pdbx_strand_id
1 'polypeptide(L)'
;MIVVVAPGQGSQTPGFLEPWIAEPRFREHLQRISDSVGIDLVKHGTTSDEDTIRDTAIAQPLIVAAGLLAFEGLVPDNGKLAIGGVAGHSVGEITASVLSGILSEEEAFRFVKQRSQGMADAAALVRTGMSAVIGGDEDALLTHLKDLDLEPANFNGGGQIVVAGELTKLAKLAENPLPGTRVIPLKVAGAFHTHYMEPSVAALHEVAASIWASDPLLPIWTNRDGSLVESGTTFVDLMVSQVTSPVRWDLTMVALSAAGVTGLIELAPAGALVGLARRGLKGVPTVAIKTPDDLAAAHDMMNGK
;
A
#
# COMPACT_ATOMS: atom_id res chain seq x y z
N MET A 1 -18.38 -10.79 -6.45
CA MET A 1 -17.77 -9.46 -6.71
C MET A 1 -16.26 -9.60 -6.59
N ILE A 2 -15.51 -9.28 -7.65
CA ILE A 2 -14.04 -9.30 -7.64
C ILE A 2 -13.56 -7.90 -7.22
N VAL A 3 -12.59 -7.86 -6.30
CA VAL A 3 -11.96 -6.60 -5.86
C VAL A 3 -10.48 -6.64 -6.21
N VAL A 4 -9.97 -5.53 -6.76
CA VAL A 4 -8.55 -5.34 -7.04
C VAL A 4 -7.94 -4.55 -5.90
N VAL A 5 -6.82 -5.04 -5.36
CA VAL A 5 -6.12 -4.39 -4.26
C VAL A 5 -4.67 -4.06 -4.63
N ALA A 6 -4.22 -2.89 -4.18
CA ALA A 6 -2.87 -2.41 -4.40
C ALA A 6 -2.03 -2.48 -3.12
N PRO A 7 -0.86 -3.12 -3.15
CA PRO A 7 -0.02 -3.32 -1.96
C PRO A 7 0.67 -2.04 -1.50
N GLY A 8 1.09 -2.06 -0.23
CA GLY A 8 1.99 -1.09 0.36
C GLY A 8 3.47 -1.43 0.18
N GLN A 9 4.33 -0.62 0.80
CA GLN A 9 5.77 -0.82 0.83
C GLN A 9 6.15 -2.11 1.57
N GLY A 10 7.16 -2.84 1.04
CA GLY A 10 7.70 -4.05 1.63
C GLY A 10 7.52 -5.32 0.78
N SER A 11 6.77 -5.24 -0.33
CA SER A 11 6.60 -6.38 -1.27
C SER A 11 7.61 -6.36 -2.42
N GLN A 12 8.27 -5.23 -2.68
CA GLN A 12 9.24 -5.06 -3.75
C GLN A 12 10.54 -5.83 -3.46
N THR A 13 11.11 -6.43 -4.50
CA THR A 13 12.39 -7.14 -4.47
C THR A 13 13.28 -6.67 -5.64
N PRO A 14 14.61 -6.75 -5.54
CA PRO A 14 15.48 -6.42 -6.68
C PRO A 14 15.04 -7.13 -7.96
N GLY A 15 14.97 -6.39 -9.08
CA GLY A 15 14.64 -6.95 -10.39
C GLY A 15 13.14 -7.26 -10.62
N PHE A 16 12.23 -6.94 -9.71
CA PHE A 16 10.84 -7.37 -9.80
C PHE A 16 10.07 -6.80 -11.01
N LEU A 17 10.55 -5.73 -11.64
CA LEU A 17 9.98 -5.19 -12.87
C LEU A 17 10.63 -5.73 -14.16
N GLU A 18 11.71 -6.52 -14.09
CA GLU A 18 12.34 -7.10 -15.28
C GLU A 18 11.35 -7.89 -16.16
N PRO A 19 10.46 -8.77 -15.61
CA PRO A 19 9.50 -9.49 -16.42
C PRO A 19 8.49 -8.56 -17.12
N TRP A 20 8.11 -7.45 -16.47
CA TRP A 20 7.17 -6.48 -17.02
C TRP A 20 7.76 -5.72 -18.20
N ILE A 21 8.96 -5.14 -18.02
CA ILE A 21 9.61 -4.34 -19.07
C ILE A 21 10.21 -5.16 -20.22
N ALA A 22 10.13 -6.48 -20.18
CA ALA A 22 10.39 -7.33 -21.34
C ALA A 22 9.40 -7.04 -22.48
N GLU A 23 8.16 -6.63 -22.15
CA GLU A 23 7.17 -6.16 -23.11
C GLU A 23 7.38 -4.65 -23.40
N PRO A 24 7.49 -4.24 -24.70
CA PRO A 24 7.74 -2.84 -25.07
C PRO A 24 6.72 -1.85 -24.48
N ARG A 25 5.41 -2.18 -24.47
CA ARG A 25 4.36 -1.31 -23.94
C ARG A 25 4.59 -0.93 -22.47
N PHE A 26 4.92 -1.89 -21.62
CA PHE A 26 5.17 -1.63 -20.21
C PHE A 26 6.48 -0.88 -19.97
N ARG A 27 7.50 -1.17 -20.79
CA ARG A 27 8.76 -0.40 -20.76
C ARG A 27 8.54 1.06 -21.11
N GLU A 28 7.80 1.33 -22.18
CA GLU A 28 7.49 2.71 -22.62
C GLU A 28 6.63 3.43 -21.57
N HIS A 29 5.67 2.73 -20.97
CA HIS A 29 4.85 3.29 -19.89
C HIS A 29 5.72 3.63 -18.68
N LEU A 30 6.53 2.71 -18.19
CA LEU A 30 7.42 2.95 -17.05
C LEU A 30 8.42 4.10 -17.32
N GLN A 31 8.93 4.22 -18.57
CA GLN A 31 9.81 5.33 -18.96
C GLN A 31 9.08 6.67 -18.90
N ARG A 32 7.85 6.76 -19.41
CA ARG A 32 7.05 8.01 -19.31
C ARG A 32 6.83 8.42 -17.85
N ILE A 33 6.53 7.45 -16.98
CA ILE A 33 6.39 7.72 -15.54
C ILE A 33 7.73 8.21 -14.98
N SER A 34 8.83 7.53 -15.26
CA SER A 34 10.19 7.90 -14.80
C SER A 34 10.52 9.34 -15.17
N ASP A 35 10.24 9.74 -16.41
CA ASP A 35 10.49 11.09 -16.93
C ASP A 35 9.63 12.13 -16.18
N SER A 36 8.37 11.80 -15.88
CA SER A 36 7.44 12.71 -15.19
C SER A 36 7.82 12.98 -13.74
N VAL A 37 8.29 11.96 -13.03
CA VAL A 37 8.68 12.10 -11.61
C VAL A 37 10.14 12.51 -11.42
N GLY A 38 10.97 12.34 -12.47
CA GLY A 38 12.41 12.60 -12.40
C GLY A 38 13.17 11.56 -11.54
N ILE A 39 12.64 10.33 -11.47
CA ILE A 39 13.26 9.18 -10.78
C ILE A 39 13.39 8.06 -11.82
N ASP A 40 14.58 7.48 -11.95
CA ASP A 40 14.82 6.38 -12.89
C ASP A 40 14.18 5.07 -12.38
N LEU A 41 12.85 4.97 -12.55
CA LEU A 41 12.09 3.79 -12.10
C LEU A 41 12.43 2.54 -12.89
N VAL A 42 12.91 2.69 -14.14
CA VAL A 42 13.38 1.55 -14.94
C VAL A 42 14.61 0.93 -14.26
N LYS A 43 15.61 1.73 -13.93
CA LYS A 43 16.80 1.28 -13.20
C LYS A 43 16.43 0.70 -11.83
N HIS A 44 15.59 1.41 -11.05
CA HIS A 44 15.24 0.98 -9.69
C HIS A 44 14.40 -0.30 -9.69
N GLY A 45 13.55 -0.51 -10.68
CA GLY A 45 12.74 -1.73 -10.82
C GLY A 45 13.50 -2.95 -11.31
N THR A 46 14.74 -2.76 -11.87
CA THR A 46 15.48 -3.85 -12.51
C THR A 46 16.84 -4.12 -11.86
N THR A 47 17.71 -3.13 -11.76
CA THR A 47 19.13 -3.33 -11.43
C THR A 47 19.57 -2.79 -10.08
N SER A 48 18.75 -1.98 -9.40
CA SER A 48 19.08 -1.46 -8.08
C SER A 48 19.01 -2.55 -7.01
N ASP A 49 19.89 -2.42 -6.02
CA ASP A 49 19.94 -3.34 -4.88
C ASP A 49 18.77 -3.14 -3.89
N GLU A 50 18.69 -4.06 -2.94
CA GLU A 50 17.63 -4.09 -1.93
C GLU A 50 17.61 -2.82 -1.07
N ASP A 51 18.75 -2.27 -0.70
CA ASP A 51 18.83 -1.08 0.14
C ASP A 51 18.34 0.17 -0.61
N THR A 52 18.70 0.30 -1.87
CA THR A 52 18.24 1.39 -2.74
C THR A 52 16.71 1.37 -2.92
N ILE A 53 16.13 0.22 -3.26
CA ILE A 53 14.68 0.13 -3.48
C ILE A 53 13.86 0.12 -2.19
N ARG A 54 14.52 0.07 -1.03
CA ARG A 54 13.88 0.20 0.29
C ARG A 54 13.75 1.66 0.71
N ASP A 55 14.56 2.57 0.16
CA ASP A 55 14.44 4.00 0.40
C ASP A 55 13.00 4.46 0.08
N THR A 56 12.37 5.11 1.03
CA THR A 56 10.95 5.50 0.94
C THR A 56 10.69 6.43 -0.25
N ALA A 57 11.65 7.33 -0.56
CA ALA A 57 11.54 8.25 -1.70
C ALA A 57 11.56 7.51 -3.05
N ILE A 58 12.14 6.31 -3.11
CA ILE A 58 12.20 5.46 -4.30
C ILE A 58 11.09 4.40 -4.27
N ALA A 59 10.90 3.74 -3.14
CA ALA A 59 9.98 2.62 -2.97
C ALA A 59 8.54 2.97 -3.35
N GLN A 60 8.01 4.12 -2.87
CA GLN A 60 6.62 4.45 -3.08
C GLN A 60 6.30 4.74 -4.54
N PRO A 61 7.01 5.64 -5.27
CA PRO A 61 6.79 5.82 -6.70
C PRO A 61 6.94 4.52 -7.50
N LEU A 62 7.90 3.68 -7.12
CA LEU A 62 8.16 2.40 -7.78
C LEU A 62 7.00 1.41 -7.60
N ILE A 63 6.39 1.34 -6.41
CA ILE A 63 5.25 0.48 -6.12
C ILE A 63 3.99 0.96 -6.84
N VAL A 64 3.74 2.28 -6.86
CA VAL A 64 2.61 2.85 -7.62
C VAL A 64 2.77 2.54 -9.10
N ALA A 65 3.97 2.75 -9.68
CA ALA A 65 4.23 2.42 -11.07
C ALA A 65 4.00 0.93 -11.37
N ALA A 66 4.51 0.03 -10.53
CA ALA A 66 4.30 -1.40 -10.67
C ALA A 66 2.80 -1.80 -10.64
N GLY A 67 2.05 -1.19 -9.72
CA GLY A 67 0.60 -1.40 -9.64
C GLY A 67 -0.14 -0.97 -10.91
N LEU A 68 0.24 0.19 -11.49
CA LEU A 68 -0.36 0.69 -12.72
C LEU A 68 0.00 -0.16 -13.94
N LEU A 69 1.25 -0.64 -14.06
CA LEU A 69 1.64 -1.58 -15.12
C LEU A 69 0.85 -2.90 -15.00
N ALA A 70 0.70 -3.43 -13.79
CA ALA A 70 -0.08 -4.64 -13.56
C ALA A 70 -1.57 -4.43 -13.90
N PHE A 71 -2.11 -3.25 -13.59
CA PHE A 71 -3.48 -2.91 -13.93
C PHE A 71 -3.66 -2.73 -15.45
N GLU A 72 -2.74 -2.08 -16.15
CA GLU A 72 -2.74 -2.00 -17.61
C GLU A 72 -2.80 -3.38 -18.24
N GLY A 73 -1.98 -4.34 -17.73
CA GLY A 73 -2.02 -5.72 -18.18
C GLY A 73 -3.31 -6.45 -17.85
N LEU A 74 -3.99 -6.07 -16.76
CA LEU A 74 -5.24 -6.68 -16.33
C LEU A 74 -6.45 -6.21 -17.15
N VAL A 75 -6.41 -5.01 -17.74
CA VAL A 75 -7.50 -4.47 -18.56
C VAL A 75 -7.57 -5.27 -19.87
N PRO A 76 -8.72 -5.95 -20.19
CA PRO A 76 -8.85 -6.68 -21.42
C PRO A 76 -8.89 -5.74 -22.65
N ASP A 77 -8.55 -6.26 -23.84
CA ASP A 77 -8.56 -5.50 -25.10
C ASP A 77 -9.91 -4.82 -25.43
N ASN A 78 -11.03 -5.40 -24.94
CA ASN A 78 -12.36 -4.81 -25.10
C ASN A 78 -12.70 -3.72 -24.08
N GLY A 79 -11.77 -3.37 -23.18
CA GLY A 79 -11.92 -2.35 -22.16
C GLY A 79 -12.91 -2.67 -21.03
N LYS A 80 -13.55 -3.83 -21.02
CA LYS A 80 -14.54 -4.21 -20.01
C LYS A 80 -13.89 -4.95 -18.86
N LEU A 81 -13.65 -4.24 -17.75
CA LEU A 81 -13.10 -4.81 -16.54
C LEU A 81 -14.23 -5.27 -15.60
N ALA A 82 -14.27 -6.57 -15.31
CA ALA A 82 -15.30 -7.18 -14.45
C ALA A 82 -14.89 -7.15 -12.96
N ILE A 83 -14.66 -5.96 -12.43
CA ILE A 83 -14.34 -5.75 -11.00
C ILE A 83 -15.44 -4.93 -10.33
N GLY A 84 -15.68 -5.20 -9.05
CA GLY A 84 -16.71 -4.54 -8.24
C GLY A 84 -16.19 -3.43 -7.34
N GLY A 85 -14.87 -3.21 -7.31
CA GLY A 85 -14.25 -2.13 -6.55
C GLY A 85 -12.77 -2.32 -6.34
N VAL A 86 -12.17 -1.34 -5.67
CA VAL A 86 -10.73 -1.26 -5.44
C VAL A 86 -10.41 -0.84 -4.00
N ALA A 87 -9.27 -1.27 -3.49
CA ALA A 87 -8.71 -0.78 -2.23
C ALA A 87 -7.18 -0.76 -2.31
N GLY A 88 -6.53 0.03 -1.48
CA GLY A 88 -5.08 0.06 -1.40
C GLY A 88 -4.63 0.01 0.06
N HIS A 89 -3.46 -0.54 0.32
CA HIS A 89 -2.85 -0.53 1.64
C HIS A 89 -1.77 0.57 1.68
N SER A 90 -1.92 1.57 2.54
CA SER A 90 -0.97 2.68 2.65
C SER A 90 -0.75 3.38 1.30
N VAL A 91 0.47 3.39 0.76
CA VAL A 91 0.76 3.95 -0.58
C VAL A 91 -0.09 3.33 -1.69
N GLY A 92 -0.60 2.12 -1.50
CA GLY A 92 -1.51 1.48 -2.45
C GLY A 92 -2.83 2.22 -2.65
N GLU A 93 -3.26 3.07 -1.70
CA GLU A 93 -4.44 3.94 -1.93
C GLU A 93 -4.24 4.90 -3.11
N ILE A 94 -2.98 5.30 -3.39
CA ILE A 94 -2.67 6.15 -4.54
C ILE A 94 -2.90 5.38 -5.85
N THR A 95 -2.45 4.12 -5.93
CA THR A 95 -2.78 3.25 -7.07
C THR A 95 -4.29 3.07 -7.17
N ALA A 96 -4.98 2.73 -6.08
CA ALA A 96 -6.43 2.53 -6.06
C ALA A 96 -7.20 3.79 -6.50
N SER A 97 -6.71 5.00 -6.18
CA SER A 97 -7.32 6.26 -6.64
C SER A 97 -7.28 6.44 -8.15
N VAL A 98 -6.21 5.99 -8.81
CA VAL A 98 -6.13 5.99 -10.28
C VAL A 98 -7.10 4.96 -10.86
N LEU A 99 -7.12 3.77 -10.31
CA LEU A 99 -8.00 2.68 -10.76
C LEU A 99 -9.49 3.05 -10.64
N SER A 100 -9.84 3.79 -9.60
CA SER A 100 -11.22 4.27 -9.40
C SER A 100 -11.57 5.53 -10.20
N GLY A 101 -10.61 6.15 -10.88
CA GLY A 101 -10.80 7.38 -11.64
C GLY A 101 -10.82 8.66 -10.81
N ILE A 102 -10.44 8.59 -9.53
CA ILE A 102 -10.31 9.78 -8.65
C ILE A 102 -9.17 10.66 -9.14
N LEU A 103 -7.99 10.08 -9.36
CA LEU A 103 -6.80 10.79 -9.83
C LEU A 103 -6.43 10.35 -11.25
N SER A 104 -5.93 11.29 -12.04
CA SER A 104 -5.13 10.93 -13.21
C SER A 104 -3.78 10.33 -12.76
N GLU A 105 -3.12 9.60 -13.66
CA GLU A 105 -1.79 9.08 -13.39
C GLU A 105 -0.80 10.21 -13.05
N GLU A 106 -0.86 11.33 -13.78
CA GLU A 106 -0.01 12.50 -13.53
C GLU A 106 -0.19 13.06 -12.11
N GLU A 107 -1.44 13.23 -11.65
CA GLU A 107 -1.74 13.72 -10.31
C GLU A 107 -1.32 12.73 -9.23
N ALA A 108 -1.49 11.44 -9.47
CA ALA A 108 -1.05 10.39 -8.57
C ALA A 108 0.48 10.41 -8.38
N PHE A 109 1.24 10.63 -9.48
CA PHE A 109 2.69 10.71 -9.39
C PHE A 109 3.19 12.03 -8.80
N ARG A 110 2.48 13.15 -8.98
CA ARG A 110 2.75 14.38 -8.23
C ARG A 110 2.57 14.17 -6.72
N PHE A 111 1.47 13.52 -6.34
CA PHE A 111 1.17 13.23 -4.94
C PHE A 111 2.16 12.26 -4.31
N VAL A 112 2.44 11.10 -4.96
CA VAL A 112 3.34 10.11 -4.39
C VAL A 112 4.78 10.61 -4.28
N LYS A 113 5.24 11.43 -5.22
CA LYS A 113 6.57 12.04 -5.15
C LYS A 113 6.71 12.91 -3.88
N GLN A 114 5.74 13.78 -3.62
CA GLN A 114 5.78 14.63 -2.41
C GLN A 114 5.63 13.79 -1.14
N ARG A 115 4.70 12.82 -1.15
CA ARG A 115 4.48 11.90 -0.03
C ARG A 115 5.74 11.13 0.33
N SER A 116 6.36 10.50 -0.65
CA SER A 116 7.53 9.65 -0.43
C SER A 116 8.74 10.44 0.06
N GLN A 117 9.02 11.60 -0.54
CA GLN A 117 10.11 12.46 -0.13
C GLN A 117 9.86 13.03 1.28
N GLY A 118 8.66 13.57 1.54
CA GLY A 118 8.33 14.13 2.86
C GLY A 118 8.41 13.08 3.98
N MET A 119 7.94 11.85 3.72
CA MET A 119 8.04 10.75 4.69
C MET A 119 9.48 10.27 4.89
N ALA A 120 10.32 10.28 3.85
CA ALA A 120 11.75 9.97 3.97
C ALA A 120 12.48 11.04 4.80
N ASP A 121 12.22 12.30 4.53
CA ASP A 121 12.80 13.43 5.28
C ASP A 121 12.37 13.40 6.75
N ALA A 122 11.08 13.17 7.03
CA ALA A 122 10.57 13.03 8.39
C ALA A 122 11.22 11.84 9.14
N ALA A 123 11.39 10.70 8.47
CA ALA A 123 12.05 9.53 9.05
C ALA A 123 13.53 9.77 9.39
N ALA A 124 14.19 10.69 8.71
CA ALA A 124 15.59 11.06 8.97
C ALA A 124 15.77 11.92 10.24
N LEU A 125 14.70 12.56 10.74
CA LEU A 125 14.78 13.46 11.90
C LEU A 125 14.99 12.70 13.22
N VAL A 126 14.38 11.52 13.37
CA VAL A 126 14.43 10.70 14.58
C VAL A 126 14.69 9.25 14.21
N ARG A 127 15.56 8.56 14.95
CA ARG A 127 15.85 7.15 14.75
C ARG A 127 14.68 6.28 15.21
N THR A 128 13.77 6.01 14.29
CA THR A 128 12.56 5.22 14.52
C THR A 128 12.52 3.99 13.60
N GLY A 129 11.53 3.14 13.80
CA GLY A 129 11.31 1.96 12.98
C GLY A 129 9.95 1.34 13.26
N MET A 130 9.75 0.12 12.75
CA MET A 130 8.52 -0.62 12.93
C MET A 130 8.80 -2.09 13.24
N SER A 131 7.86 -2.74 13.93
CA SER A 131 7.87 -4.18 14.18
C SER A 131 6.48 -4.76 13.98
N ALA A 132 6.38 -5.94 13.36
CA ALA A 132 5.12 -6.68 13.31
C ALA A 132 4.97 -7.49 14.62
N VAL A 133 3.86 -7.27 15.30
CA VAL A 133 3.43 -8.10 16.46
C VAL A 133 2.36 -9.05 15.98
N ILE A 134 2.55 -10.35 16.20
CA ILE A 134 1.66 -11.42 15.74
C ILE A 134 1.15 -12.20 16.94
N GLY A 135 -0.17 -12.33 17.05
CA GLY A 135 -0.85 -13.03 18.13
C GLY A 135 -1.10 -12.17 19.37
N GLY A 136 -1.54 -12.80 20.45
CA GLY A 136 -1.89 -12.14 21.70
C GLY A 136 -3.27 -11.48 21.69
N ASP A 137 -3.61 -10.85 22.79
CA ASP A 137 -4.82 -10.05 22.98
C ASP A 137 -4.56 -8.61 22.51
N GLU A 138 -5.45 -8.07 21.68
CA GLU A 138 -5.27 -6.74 21.06
C GLU A 138 -5.33 -5.63 22.12
N ASP A 139 -6.29 -5.67 23.06
CA ASP A 139 -6.47 -4.61 24.06
C ASP A 139 -5.27 -4.58 25.04
N ALA A 140 -4.78 -5.77 25.42
CA ALA A 140 -3.57 -5.89 26.22
C ALA A 140 -2.34 -5.35 25.47
N LEU A 141 -2.22 -5.63 24.16
CA LEU A 141 -1.16 -5.08 23.34
C LEU A 141 -1.23 -3.56 23.27
N LEU A 142 -2.39 -2.99 22.97
CA LEU A 142 -2.56 -1.53 22.88
C LEU A 142 -2.25 -0.82 24.21
N THR A 143 -2.57 -1.45 25.33
CA THR A 143 -2.20 -0.95 26.67
C THR A 143 -0.68 -0.97 26.85
N HIS A 144 -0.04 -2.10 26.53
CA HIS A 144 1.41 -2.26 26.66
C HIS A 144 2.20 -1.31 25.75
N LEU A 145 1.69 -1.03 24.55
CA LEU A 145 2.31 -0.05 23.64
C LEU A 145 2.31 1.37 24.23
N LYS A 146 1.22 1.78 24.90
CA LYS A 146 1.15 3.06 25.59
C LYS A 146 2.20 3.18 26.71
N ASP A 147 2.40 2.11 27.48
CA ASP A 147 3.41 2.06 28.55
C ASP A 147 4.85 2.17 28.01
N LEU A 148 5.06 1.71 26.76
CA LEU A 148 6.35 1.79 26.07
C LEU A 148 6.50 3.05 25.21
N ASP A 149 5.46 3.90 25.12
CA ASP A 149 5.40 5.05 24.21
C ASP A 149 5.69 4.61 22.76
N LEU A 150 4.97 3.56 22.32
CA LEU A 150 4.90 3.03 20.96
C LEU A 150 3.50 3.20 20.41
N GLU A 151 3.37 3.32 19.09
CA GLU A 151 2.09 3.52 18.41
C GLU A 151 1.74 2.34 17.49
N PRO A 152 0.45 1.93 17.43
CA PRO A 152 0.01 1.02 16.40
C PRO A 152 -0.06 1.78 15.06
N ALA A 153 0.64 1.28 14.05
CA ALA A 153 0.73 1.88 12.73
C ALA A 153 -0.16 1.20 11.69
N ASN A 154 -0.27 -0.14 11.74
CA ASN A 154 -1.13 -0.90 10.83
C ASN A 154 -1.86 -2.00 11.59
N PHE A 155 -3.18 -1.98 11.51
CA PHE A 155 -4.02 -3.10 11.93
C PHE A 155 -4.28 -3.98 10.71
N ASN A 156 -3.50 -5.05 10.57
CA ASN A 156 -3.55 -5.90 9.37
C ASN A 156 -4.58 -7.02 9.43
N GLY A 157 -5.27 -7.15 10.57
CA GLY A 157 -6.19 -8.25 10.80
C GLY A 157 -5.51 -9.60 11.02
N GLY A 158 -6.29 -10.63 11.32
CA GLY A 158 -5.77 -11.98 11.55
C GLY A 158 -4.75 -12.06 12.69
N GLY A 159 -4.84 -11.19 13.70
CA GLY A 159 -3.94 -11.11 14.84
C GLY A 159 -2.57 -10.50 14.52
N GLN A 160 -2.47 -9.65 13.49
CA GLN A 160 -1.23 -8.93 13.17
C GLN A 160 -1.43 -7.41 13.29
N ILE A 161 -0.63 -6.79 14.15
CA ILE A 161 -0.52 -5.32 14.28
C ILE A 161 0.94 -4.94 14.05
N VAL A 162 1.16 -3.97 13.17
CA VAL A 162 2.47 -3.33 13.02
C VAL A 162 2.52 -2.15 13.98
N VAL A 163 3.57 -2.14 14.80
CA VAL A 163 3.82 -1.11 15.80
C VAL A 163 5.04 -0.29 15.40
N ALA A 164 5.05 0.98 15.75
CA ALA A 164 6.08 1.92 15.34
C ALA A 164 6.51 2.84 16.49
N GLY A 165 7.72 3.36 16.41
CA GLY A 165 8.29 4.28 17.37
C GLY A 165 9.81 4.24 17.37
N GLU A 166 10.42 4.76 18.44
CA GLU A 166 11.87 4.79 18.59
C GLU A 166 12.47 3.37 18.64
N LEU A 167 13.62 3.18 17.98
CA LEU A 167 14.30 1.86 17.91
C LEU A 167 14.60 1.28 19.29
N THR A 168 14.94 2.12 20.27
CA THR A 168 15.20 1.68 21.64
C THR A 168 13.96 1.14 22.36
N LYS A 169 12.78 1.69 22.06
CA LYS A 169 11.50 1.24 22.61
C LYS A 169 11.03 -0.04 21.92
N LEU A 170 11.21 -0.14 20.59
CA LEU A 170 10.94 -1.37 19.84
C LEU A 170 11.84 -2.53 20.28
N ALA A 171 13.10 -2.27 20.61
CA ALA A 171 13.99 -3.27 21.18
C ALA A 171 13.47 -3.80 22.54
N LYS A 172 12.99 -2.91 23.43
CA LYS A 172 12.38 -3.32 24.71
C LYS A 172 11.15 -4.21 24.50
N LEU A 173 10.29 -3.86 23.52
CA LEU A 173 9.13 -4.69 23.17
C LEU A 173 9.56 -6.08 22.67
N ALA A 174 10.63 -6.15 21.87
CA ALA A 174 11.15 -7.41 21.35
C ALA A 174 11.82 -8.28 22.44
N GLU A 175 12.50 -7.65 23.41
CA GLU A 175 13.12 -8.32 24.56
C GLU A 175 12.08 -8.85 25.56
N ASN A 176 10.97 -8.15 25.73
CA ASN A 176 9.90 -8.49 26.67
C ASN A 176 8.53 -8.49 25.98
N PRO A 177 8.29 -9.40 25.03
CA PRO A 177 7.02 -9.47 24.31
C PRO A 177 5.89 -9.90 25.25
N LEU A 178 4.67 -9.45 24.97
CA LEU A 178 3.50 -9.96 25.67
C LEU A 178 3.34 -11.47 25.49
N PRO A 179 2.84 -12.19 26.50
CA PRO A 179 2.56 -13.63 26.39
C PRO A 179 1.67 -13.92 25.15
N GLY A 180 2.07 -14.93 24.39
CA GLY A 180 1.34 -15.33 23.18
C GLY A 180 1.59 -14.44 21.95
N THR A 181 2.50 -13.46 22.04
CA THR A 181 2.90 -12.64 20.88
C THR A 181 4.27 -13.02 20.35
N ARG A 182 4.50 -12.72 19.08
CA ARG A 182 5.81 -12.73 18.43
C ARG A 182 6.09 -11.38 17.81
N VAL A 183 7.21 -10.76 18.16
CA VAL A 183 7.66 -9.47 17.64
C VAL A 183 8.71 -9.70 16.57
N ILE A 184 8.50 -9.13 15.36
CA ILE A 184 9.39 -9.27 14.22
C ILE A 184 9.75 -7.87 13.74
N PRO A 185 11.02 -7.43 13.88
CA PRO A 185 11.47 -6.16 13.33
C PRO A 185 11.29 -6.10 11.82
N LEU A 186 10.82 -4.97 11.32
CA LEU A 186 10.65 -4.71 9.89
C LEU A 186 11.83 -3.88 9.36
N LYS A 187 12.25 -4.18 8.15
CA LYS A 187 13.31 -3.44 7.46
C LYS A 187 12.73 -2.19 6.78
N VAL A 188 12.35 -1.17 7.57
CA VAL A 188 11.80 0.11 7.11
C VAL A 188 12.57 1.27 7.70
N ALA A 189 12.52 2.44 7.05
CA ALA A 189 13.33 3.60 7.38
C ALA A 189 12.81 4.42 8.58
N GLY A 190 11.53 4.27 8.97
CA GLY A 190 10.95 5.13 10.00
C GLY A 190 9.63 4.60 10.56
N ALA A 191 9.08 5.33 11.53
CA ALA A 191 7.79 5.07 12.17
C ALA A 191 6.64 5.66 11.33
N PHE A 192 6.33 5.03 10.19
CA PHE A 192 5.25 5.46 9.31
C PHE A 192 3.89 5.30 9.99
N HIS A 193 2.92 6.13 9.57
CA HIS A 193 1.55 6.12 10.09
C HIS A 193 1.44 6.48 11.58
N THR A 194 2.36 7.32 12.07
CA THR A 194 2.41 7.85 13.44
C THR A 194 2.69 9.35 13.42
N HIS A 195 2.64 9.97 14.60
CA HIS A 195 2.99 11.41 14.75
C HIS A 195 4.40 11.77 14.24
N TYR A 196 5.34 10.82 14.14
CA TYR A 196 6.68 11.07 13.58
C TYR A 196 6.64 11.54 12.12
N MET A 197 5.54 11.32 11.42
CA MET A 197 5.35 11.78 10.03
C MET A 197 4.72 13.18 9.92
N GLU A 198 4.35 13.84 11.01
CA GLU A 198 3.78 15.20 11.00
C GLU A 198 4.59 16.22 10.18
N PRO A 199 5.94 16.20 10.19
CA PRO A 199 6.73 17.13 9.40
C PRO A 199 6.46 17.07 7.89
N SER A 200 5.94 15.93 7.38
CA SER A 200 5.62 15.75 5.96
C SER A 200 4.24 16.30 5.56
N VAL A 201 3.35 16.55 6.52
CA VAL A 201 1.92 16.84 6.25
C VAL A 201 1.70 18.14 5.52
N ALA A 202 2.36 19.24 5.96
CA ALA A 202 2.11 20.56 5.40
C ALA A 202 2.39 20.64 3.90
N ALA A 203 3.56 20.18 3.46
CA ALA A 203 3.94 20.19 2.05
C ALA A 203 3.08 19.20 1.22
N LEU A 204 2.68 18.06 1.80
CA LEU A 204 1.77 17.12 1.14
C LEU A 204 0.38 17.72 0.98
N HIS A 205 -0.11 18.45 1.98
CA HIS A 205 -1.40 19.15 1.91
C HIS A 205 -1.39 20.26 0.83
N GLU A 206 -0.29 21.00 0.67
CA GLU A 206 -0.16 22.00 -0.41
C GLU A 206 -0.27 21.36 -1.80
N VAL A 207 0.37 20.21 -2.01
CA VAL A 207 0.23 19.45 -3.26
C VAL A 207 -1.19 18.96 -3.42
N ALA A 208 -1.79 18.35 -2.40
CA ALA A 208 -3.17 17.85 -2.43
C ALA A 208 -4.18 18.94 -2.78
N ALA A 209 -4.03 20.15 -2.22
CA ALA A 209 -4.90 21.29 -2.52
C ALA A 209 -4.84 21.75 -3.99
N SER A 210 -3.81 21.39 -4.74
CA SER A 210 -3.63 21.72 -6.16
C SER A 210 -4.01 20.59 -7.12
N ILE A 211 -4.38 19.41 -6.59
CA ILE A 211 -4.76 18.24 -7.36
C ILE A 211 -6.21 18.36 -7.83
N TRP A 212 -6.45 18.01 -9.10
CA TRP A 212 -7.79 17.81 -9.61
C TRP A 212 -8.25 16.38 -9.31
N ALA A 213 -9.22 16.24 -8.40
CA ALA A 213 -9.81 14.96 -8.05
C ALA A 213 -11.26 14.87 -8.54
N SER A 214 -11.59 13.78 -9.23
CA SER A 214 -12.96 13.43 -9.63
C SER A 214 -13.60 12.46 -8.62
N ASP A 215 -14.93 12.40 -8.59
CA ASP A 215 -15.60 11.38 -7.80
C ASP A 215 -15.34 9.98 -8.38
N PRO A 216 -15.25 8.93 -7.55
CA PRO A 216 -14.86 7.61 -7.99
C PRO A 216 -15.89 6.96 -8.91
N LEU A 217 -15.41 6.34 -10.00
CA LEU A 217 -16.22 5.56 -10.94
C LEU A 217 -16.40 4.10 -10.48
N LEU A 218 -15.54 3.63 -9.57
CA LEU A 218 -15.60 2.31 -8.94
C LEU A 218 -15.64 2.49 -7.42
N PRO A 219 -16.38 1.63 -6.69
CA PRO A 219 -16.30 1.60 -5.24
C PRO A 219 -14.86 1.52 -4.74
N ILE A 220 -14.51 2.42 -3.82
CA ILE A 220 -13.18 2.48 -3.21
C ILE A 220 -13.30 2.55 -1.69
N TRP A 221 -12.56 1.68 -1.00
CA TRP A 221 -12.52 1.63 0.47
C TRP A 221 -11.27 2.34 0.99
N THR A 222 -11.44 3.12 2.08
CA THR A 222 -10.34 3.86 2.70
C THR A 222 -9.67 3.10 3.84
N ASN A 223 -8.37 3.34 4.03
CA ASN A 223 -7.58 2.82 5.16
C ASN A 223 -7.95 3.43 6.51
N ARG A 224 -8.69 4.54 6.56
CA ARG A 224 -9.07 5.18 7.82
C ARG A 224 -9.93 4.28 8.69
N ASP A 225 -10.97 3.68 8.11
CA ASP A 225 -11.99 2.91 8.84
C ASP A 225 -12.65 1.81 7.99
N GLY A 226 -12.14 1.57 6.78
CA GLY A 226 -12.71 0.59 5.84
C GLY A 226 -14.02 1.04 5.19
N SER A 227 -14.45 2.28 5.33
CA SER A 227 -15.67 2.79 4.69
C SER A 227 -15.47 3.03 3.19
N LEU A 228 -16.59 3.03 2.44
CA LEU A 228 -16.62 3.52 1.07
C LEU A 228 -16.52 5.05 1.05
N VAL A 229 -15.81 5.58 0.05
CA VAL A 229 -15.70 7.03 -0.17
C VAL A 229 -16.32 7.38 -1.51
N GLU A 230 -17.26 8.33 -1.49
CA GLU A 230 -18.03 8.76 -2.67
C GLU A 230 -17.50 10.08 -3.27
N SER A 231 -16.63 10.80 -2.54
CA SER A 231 -16.04 12.06 -2.98
C SER A 231 -14.54 11.93 -3.19
N GLY A 232 -14.08 12.27 -4.39
CA GLY A 232 -12.66 12.24 -4.72
C GLY A 232 -11.83 13.23 -3.91
N THR A 233 -12.35 14.43 -3.65
CA THR A 233 -11.66 15.40 -2.79
C THR A 233 -11.51 14.89 -1.35
N THR A 234 -12.58 14.29 -0.82
CA THR A 234 -12.50 13.63 0.50
C THR A 234 -11.46 12.50 0.51
N PHE A 235 -11.35 11.72 -0.57
CA PHE A 235 -10.37 10.65 -0.64
C PHE A 235 -8.92 11.19 -0.63
N VAL A 236 -8.68 12.30 -1.34
CA VAL A 236 -7.36 12.98 -1.33
C VAL A 236 -7.01 13.49 0.08
N ASP A 237 -7.96 14.12 0.79
CA ASP A 237 -7.75 14.56 2.17
C ASP A 237 -7.45 13.39 3.13
N LEU A 238 -8.12 12.25 2.91
CA LEU A 238 -7.86 11.02 3.66
C LEU A 238 -6.45 10.48 3.40
N MET A 239 -5.96 10.52 2.15
CA MET A 239 -4.60 10.12 1.82
C MET A 239 -3.54 11.05 2.44
N VAL A 240 -3.84 12.33 2.63
CA VAL A 240 -2.95 13.26 3.37
C VAL A 240 -2.90 12.88 4.85
N SER A 241 -4.05 12.72 5.48
CA SER A 241 -4.13 12.37 6.91
C SER A 241 -3.60 10.97 7.23
N GLN A 242 -3.62 10.06 6.25
CA GLN A 242 -3.12 8.68 6.38
C GLN A 242 -1.65 8.63 6.81
N VAL A 243 -0.79 9.59 6.42
CA VAL A 243 0.64 9.51 6.73
C VAL A 243 0.94 9.55 8.23
N THR A 244 0.05 10.16 9.01
CA THR A 244 0.12 10.26 10.48
C THR A 244 -0.90 9.41 11.21
N SER A 245 -1.68 8.60 10.49
CA SER A 245 -2.79 7.83 11.07
C SER A 245 -2.64 6.33 10.78
N PRO A 246 -3.10 5.47 11.69
CA PRO A 246 -3.04 4.02 11.48
C PRO A 246 -3.80 3.56 10.24
N VAL A 247 -3.22 2.59 9.52
CA VAL A 247 -3.89 1.86 8.44
C VAL A 247 -4.81 0.80 9.04
N ARG A 248 -6.11 0.90 8.83
CA ARG A 248 -7.12 -0.04 9.30
C ARG A 248 -7.48 -1.05 8.20
N TRP A 249 -6.48 -1.84 7.78
CA TRP A 249 -6.70 -2.90 6.79
C TRP A 249 -7.63 -4.01 7.30
N ASP A 250 -7.64 -4.24 8.59
CA ASP A 250 -8.60 -5.11 9.29
C ASP A 250 -10.04 -4.71 8.99
N LEU A 251 -10.38 -3.43 9.13
CA LEU A 251 -11.72 -2.90 8.84
C LEU A 251 -12.02 -2.91 7.34
N THR A 252 -11.03 -2.64 6.49
CA THR A 252 -11.16 -2.79 5.04
C THR A 252 -11.57 -4.22 4.68
N MET A 253 -10.90 -5.25 5.22
CA MET A 253 -11.27 -6.65 4.98
C MET A 253 -12.66 -6.99 5.51
N VAL A 254 -13.08 -6.45 6.67
CA VAL A 254 -14.44 -6.61 7.19
C VAL A 254 -15.46 -6.01 6.23
N ALA A 255 -15.21 -4.79 5.73
CA ALA A 255 -16.09 -4.12 4.78
C ALA A 255 -16.18 -4.88 3.44
N LEU A 256 -15.07 -5.39 2.91
CA LEU A 256 -15.05 -6.24 1.71
C LEU A 256 -15.86 -7.52 1.90
N SER A 257 -15.75 -8.16 3.08
CA SER A 257 -16.56 -9.34 3.41
C SER A 257 -18.05 -9.01 3.45
N ALA A 258 -18.42 -7.90 4.10
CA ALA A 258 -19.81 -7.43 4.17
C ALA A 258 -20.38 -7.05 2.80
N ALA A 259 -19.54 -6.54 1.89
CA ALA A 259 -19.90 -6.24 0.51
C ALA A 259 -20.04 -7.50 -0.38
N GLY A 260 -19.75 -8.69 0.14
CA GLY A 260 -19.89 -9.95 -0.58
C GLY A 260 -18.77 -10.19 -1.61
N VAL A 261 -17.51 -9.86 -1.25
CA VAL A 261 -16.36 -10.17 -2.12
C VAL A 261 -16.25 -11.68 -2.37
N THR A 262 -16.08 -12.06 -3.64
CA THR A 262 -15.96 -13.47 -4.08
C THR A 262 -14.59 -13.80 -4.67
N GLY A 263 -13.72 -12.82 -4.85
CA GLY A 263 -12.34 -12.97 -5.29
C GLY A 263 -11.56 -11.68 -5.09
N LEU A 264 -10.26 -11.81 -4.80
CA LEU A 264 -9.36 -10.69 -4.57
C LEU A 264 -8.12 -10.84 -5.45
N ILE A 265 -7.82 -9.80 -6.22
CA ILE A 265 -6.65 -9.71 -7.08
C ILE A 265 -5.71 -8.66 -6.52
N GLU A 266 -4.49 -9.04 -6.16
CA GLU A 266 -3.46 -8.10 -5.71
C GLU A 266 -2.52 -7.75 -6.86
N LEU A 267 -2.37 -6.45 -7.12
CA LEU A 267 -1.47 -5.91 -8.14
C LEU A 267 0.01 -5.99 -7.72
N ALA A 268 0.91 -5.91 -8.69
CA ALA A 268 2.35 -5.91 -8.46
C ALA A 268 2.78 -4.81 -7.46
N PRO A 269 3.81 -5.09 -6.64
CA PRO A 269 4.67 -6.29 -6.57
C PRO A 269 4.05 -7.53 -5.91
N ALA A 270 2.87 -7.43 -5.34
CA ALA A 270 1.99 -8.48 -4.82
C ALA A 270 2.62 -9.47 -3.79
N GLY A 271 1.74 -10.12 -3.03
CA GLY A 271 2.07 -11.18 -2.08
C GLY A 271 1.73 -10.85 -0.63
N ALA A 272 1.75 -9.58 -0.25
CA ALA A 272 1.46 -9.15 1.11
C ALA A 272 -0.05 -9.23 1.44
N LEU A 273 -0.89 -8.63 0.60
CA LEU A 273 -2.33 -8.54 0.86
C LEU A 273 -3.05 -9.86 0.66
N VAL A 274 -2.66 -10.68 -0.32
CA VAL A 274 -3.16 -12.06 -0.44
C VAL A 274 -2.78 -12.89 0.78
N GLY A 275 -1.61 -12.64 1.37
CA GLY A 275 -1.19 -13.27 2.62
C GLY A 275 -2.07 -12.88 3.80
N LEU A 276 -2.49 -11.61 3.89
CA LEU A 276 -3.43 -11.11 4.90
C LEU A 276 -4.85 -11.61 4.65
N ALA A 277 -5.30 -11.61 3.38
CA ALA A 277 -6.64 -12.06 3.00
C ALA A 277 -6.90 -13.53 3.36
N ARG A 278 -5.90 -14.41 3.27
CA ARG A 278 -6.02 -15.82 3.72
C ARG A 278 -6.45 -15.95 5.18
N ARG A 279 -6.14 -14.95 6.02
CA ARG A 279 -6.52 -14.92 7.44
C ARG A 279 -7.79 -14.11 7.69
N GLY A 280 -7.93 -12.96 7.01
CA GLY A 280 -9.02 -12.02 7.23
C GLY A 280 -10.26 -12.25 6.36
N LEU A 281 -10.10 -12.85 5.17
CA LEU A 281 -11.16 -13.14 4.20
C LEU A 281 -11.22 -14.64 3.89
N LYS A 282 -11.45 -15.45 4.93
CA LYS A 282 -11.43 -16.92 4.81
C LYS A 282 -12.42 -17.41 3.75
N GLY A 283 -11.93 -18.26 2.85
CA GLY A 283 -12.73 -18.84 1.77
C GLY A 283 -12.84 -17.98 0.52
N VAL A 284 -12.31 -16.76 0.51
CA VAL A 284 -12.24 -15.93 -0.69
C VAL A 284 -10.96 -16.30 -1.47
N PRO A 285 -11.09 -16.76 -2.73
CA PRO A 285 -9.93 -17.03 -3.58
C PRO A 285 -9.15 -15.74 -3.86
N THR A 286 -7.83 -15.90 -4.00
CA THR A 286 -6.92 -14.77 -4.20
C THR A 286 -5.94 -15.03 -5.32
N VAL A 287 -5.65 -14.02 -6.12
CA VAL A 287 -4.59 -14.02 -7.15
C VAL A 287 -3.60 -12.89 -6.84
N ALA A 288 -2.31 -13.20 -6.88
CA ALA A 288 -1.22 -12.23 -6.76
C ALA A 288 -0.56 -12.05 -8.12
N ILE A 289 -0.69 -10.87 -8.71
CA ILE A 289 -0.05 -10.54 -10.00
C ILE A 289 1.37 -10.01 -9.72
N LYS A 290 2.37 -10.88 -9.80
CA LYS A 290 3.78 -10.52 -9.63
C LYS A 290 4.46 -10.24 -10.96
N THR A 291 4.09 -10.99 -11.99
CA THR A 291 4.63 -10.93 -13.33
C THR A 291 3.50 -10.97 -14.37
N PRO A 292 3.76 -10.64 -15.63
CA PRO A 292 2.76 -10.79 -16.70
C PRO A 292 2.17 -12.21 -16.82
N ASP A 293 2.90 -13.25 -16.44
CA ASP A 293 2.42 -14.63 -16.49
C ASP A 293 1.23 -14.88 -15.54
N ASP A 294 1.08 -14.08 -14.49
CA ASP A 294 -0.01 -14.21 -13.53
C ASP A 294 -1.34 -13.60 -14.03
N LEU A 295 -1.29 -12.81 -15.12
CA LEU A 295 -2.48 -12.16 -15.69
C LEU A 295 -3.54 -13.15 -16.14
N ALA A 296 -3.13 -14.31 -16.65
CA ALA A 296 -4.07 -15.35 -17.09
C ALA A 296 -4.95 -15.83 -15.93
N ALA A 297 -4.38 -16.08 -14.75
CA ALA A 297 -5.13 -16.51 -13.58
C ALA A 297 -6.08 -15.40 -13.06
N ALA A 298 -5.65 -14.12 -13.16
CA ALA A 298 -6.50 -13.00 -12.79
C ALA A 298 -7.69 -12.83 -13.76
N HIS A 299 -7.46 -12.98 -15.07
CA HIS A 299 -8.52 -12.99 -16.08
C HIS A 299 -9.50 -14.16 -15.87
N ASP A 300 -9.01 -15.36 -15.56
CA ASP A 300 -9.88 -16.52 -15.27
C ASP A 300 -10.76 -16.25 -14.05
N MET A 301 -10.20 -15.68 -12.97
CA MET A 301 -10.98 -15.28 -11.79
C MET A 301 -12.06 -14.24 -12.13
N MET A 302 -11.75 -13.23 -12.94
CA MET A 302 -12.74 -12.22 -13.37
C MET A 302 -13.85 -12.80 -14.23
N ASN A 303 -13.57 -13.87 -14.99
CA ASN A 303 -14.53 -14.56 -15.86
C ASN A 303 -15.28 -15.70 -15.15
N GLY A 304 -15.07 -15.90 -13.84
CA GLY A 304 -15.74 -16.93 -13.05
C GLY A 304 -15.30 -18.36 -13.38
N LYS A 305 -14.06 -18.53 -13.80
CA LYS A 305 -13.45 -19.82 -14.14
C LYS A 305 -12.58 -20.34 -12.98
#